data_602e58bcc0f6fbcfdcd47624131b4e2d
#
_entry.id   602e58bcc0f6fbcfdcd47624131b4e2d
#
_cell.length_a   1.000
_cell.length_b   1.000
_cell.length_c   1.000
_cell.angle_alpha   90.00
_cell.angle_beta   90.00
_cell.angle_gamma   90.00
#
_symmetry.space_group_name_H-M   'P 1'
#
loop_
_entity.id
_entity.type
_entity.pdbx_description
1 polymer ?
#
loop_
_entity_poly.entity_id
_entity_poly.type
_entity_poly.pdbx_seq_one_letter_code
_entity_poly.pdbx_strand_id
1 'polypeptide(L)'
;MFFVRMIARSLTQELRKRLLMGLTVLLAATVSTAMLGVVFDVGDKLNDELSTYGSKITVRPQSDAVLSELYSSSSTSTPSSSPTDPTRFLKESDLPNMKTIFWAYNILNFAPQLNQHVSVGVGANEVEKVPVVGTWFHKTLDLPTGEKTVVGLKAMRSWWSVDGKWANDGSSEAMVGSTFAAAHGVKIGDALTLSREGSEGNDGREHIVQVVGIFHSSEDDDKAIFTSTSVLQEVTNLPDSVNYVEVKALTTPENDLARKVEKSPASVSQTEWDTWYCTAYVSSIAYQIEEVMPGAVAKQVRQIAALQGNVMQKTQAIMIVMTALTLIAAAIAVANLMTAATAERSSEIALRKAIGATNSEVMRFILAETASICLLGAVVGAGLGTLVAQGIGRVVFSAGIVMRPMVFVLVAVLLALTVLVASVSALRSILNMKPAEVLHGR
;
A
#
# COMPACT_ATOMS: atom_id res chain seq x y z
N MET A 1 -52.02 11.92 -2.53
CA MET A 1 -51.82 13.19 -3.27
C MET A 1 -51.82 14.44 -2.39
N PHE A 2 -52.68 14.55 -1.40
CA PHE A 2 -52.80 15.74 -0.49
C PHE A 2 -51.54 15.95 0.35
N PHE A 3 -50.95 14.89 0.92
CA PHE A 3 -49.75 14.93 1.77
C PHE A 3 -48.53 15.47 1.02
N VAL A 4 -48.30 15.03 -0.23
CA VAL A 4 -47.19 15.48 -1.06
C VAL A 4 -47.31 16.96 -1.46
N ARG A 5 -48.54 17.43 -1.77
CA ARG A 5 -48.80 18.86 -2.05
C ARG A 5 -48.58 19.72 -0.81
N MET A 6 -48.89 19.21 0.38
CA MET A 6 -48.70 19.91 1.66
C MET A 6 -47.20 20.05 1.99
N ILE A 7 -46.41 19.00 1.75
CA ILE A 7 -44.95 19.04 1.89
C ILE A 7 -44.32 20.00 0.86
N ALA A 8 -44.76 19.95 -0.40
CA ALA A 8 -44.24 20.84 -1.44
C ALA A 8 -44.55 22.34 -1.15
N ARG A 9 -45.75 22.65 -0.62
CA ARG A 9 -46.13 24.03 -0.23
C ARG A 9 -45.42 24.47 1.04
N SER A 10 -45.15 23.55 1.97
CA SER A 10 -44.32 23.77 3.14
C SER A 10 -42.87 24.08 2.76
N LEU A 11 -42.31 23.42 1.75
CA LEU A 11 -40.94 23.66 1.26
C LEU A 11 -40.71 25.11 0.77
N THR A 12 -41.71 25.82 0.32
CA THR A 12 -41.61 27.21 -0.15
C THR A 12 -41.72 28.26 0.97
N GLN A 13 -42.18 27.90 2.15
CA GLN A 13 -42.20 28.77 3.33
C GLN A 13 -40.89 28.60 4.11
N GLU A 14 -40.22 29.70 4.49
CA GLU A 14 -38.94 29.72 5.22
C GLU A 14 -37.74 29.12 4.46
N LEU A 15 -37.64 29.41 3.18
CA LEU A 15 -36.57 28.94 2.28
C LEU A 15 -35.15 29.08 2.86
N ARG A 16 -34.83 30.16 3.60
CA ARG A 16 -33.48 30.41 4.12
C ARG A 16 -33.01 29.32 5.11
N LYS A 17 -33.87 28.94 6.08
CA LYS A 17 -33.45 27.94 7.11
C LYS A 17 -33.42 26.53 6.55
N ARG A 18 -34.33 26.21 5.65
CA ARG A 18 -34.36 24.92 4.96
C ARG A 18 -33.17 24.76 4.02
N LEU A 19 -32.80 25.84 3.34
CA LEU A 19 -31.59 25.87 2.50
C LEU A 19 -30.35 25.70 3.34
N LEU A 20 -30.27 26.31 4.54
CA LEU A 20 -29.16 26.09 5.47
C LEU A 20 -29.09 24.63 5.97
N MET A 21 -30.26 24.03 6.30
CA MET A 21 -30.31 22.62 6.70
C MET A 21 -29.89 21.68 5.54
N GLY A 22 -30.39 21.93 4.33
CA GLY A 22 -29.97 21.21 3.13
C GLY A 22 -28.48 21.38 2.83
N LEU A 23 -27.93 22.58 3.00
CA LEU A 23 -26.53 22.89 2.80
C LEU A 23 -25.63 22.17 3.82
N THR A 24 -26.02 22.10 5.10
CA THR A 24 -25.23 21.35 6.10
C THR A 24 -25.18 19.86 5.80
N VAL A 25 -26.28 19.27 5.38
CA VAL A 25 -26.33 17.86 4.97
C VAL A 25 -25.56 17.64 3.67
N LEU A 26 -25.68 18.56 2.71
CA LEU A 26 -24.91 18.54 1.47
C LEU A 26 -23.42 18.54 1.74
N LEU A 27 -22.91 19.44 2.59
CA LEU A 27 -21.50 19.49 2.96
C LEU A 27 -21.05 18.21 3.65
N ALA A 28 -21.84 17.71 4.61
CA ALA A 28 -21.53 16.46 5.30
C ALA A 28 -21.50 15.27 4.33
N ALA A 29 -22.47 15.19 3.42
CA ALA A 29 -22.50 14.17 2.38
C ALA A 29 -21.31 14.26 1.43
N THR A 30 -20.96 15.48 0.99
CA THR A 30 -19.80 15.72 0.11
C THR A 30 -18.52 15.25 0.75
N VAL A 31 -18.24 15.68 1.99
CA VAL A 31 -17.01 15.31 2.71
C VAL A 31 -16.97 13.80 2.98
N SER A 32 -18.09 13.23 3.48
CA SER A 32 -18.14 11.79 3.77
C SER A 32 -17.97 10.93 2.53
N THR A 33 -18.60 11.31 1.40
CA THR A 33 -18.48 10.57 0.13
C THR A 33 -17.06 10.69 -0.43
N ALA A 34 -16.47 11.89 -0.39
CA ALA A 34 -15.11 12.10 -0.87
C ALA A 34 -14.10 11.31 -0.03
N MET A 35 -14.18 11.42 1.29
CA MET A 35 -13.24 10.74 2.22
C MET A 35 -13.34 9.21 2.11
N LEU A 36 -14.56 8.65 2.17
CA LEU A 36 -14.75 7.22 2.06
C LEU A 36 -14.39 6.71 0.66
N GLY A 37 -14.69 7.46 -0.40
CA GLY A 37 -14.28 7.12 -1.76
C GLY A 37 -12.77 7.01 -1.91
N VAL A 38 -12.02 7.98 -1.38
CA VAL A 38 -10.55 7.97 -1.39
C VAL A 38 -10.01 6.79 -0.57
N VAL A 39 -10.55 6.54 0.62
CA VAL A 39 -10.10 5.45 1.51
C VAL A 39 -10.21 4.10 0.83
N PHE A 40 -11.35 3.80 0.22
CA PHE A 40 -11.57 2.50 -0.41
C PHE A 40 -10.79 2.33 -1.72
N ASP A 41 -10.71 3.36 -2.56
CA ASP A 41 -10.01 3.29 -3.85
C ASP A 41 -8.48 3.22 -3.68
N VAL A 42 -7.91 4.04 -2.79
CA VAL A 42 -6.46 4.02 -2.53
C VAL A 42 -6.04 2.69 -1.89
N GLY A 43 -6.86 2.15 -0.98
CA GLY A 43 -6.60 0.84 -0.39
C GLY A 43 -6.56 -0.28 -1.42
N ASP A 44 -7.50 -0.26 -2.37
CA ASP A 44 -7.57 -1.26 -3.43
C ASP A 44 -6.43 -1.13 -4.44
N LYS A 45 -6.15 0.09 -4.92
CA LYS A 45 -5.05 0.33 -5.87
C LYS A 45 -3.70 -0.08 -5.31
N LEU A 46 -3.43 0.23 -4.04
CA LEU A 46 -2.21 -0.22 -3.39
C LEU A 46 -2.16 -1.74 -3.26
N ASN A 47 -3.28 -2.38 -2.95
CA ASN A 47 -3.35 -3.83 -2.90
C ASN A 47 -3.15 -4.45 -4.30
N ASP A 48 -3.72 -3.86 -5.34
CA ASP A 48 -3.55 -4.29 -6.73
C ASP A 48 -2.13 -4.02 -7.25
N GLU A 49 -1.55 -2.88 -6.95
CA GLU A 49 -0.16 -2.58 -7.27
C GLU A 49 0.79 -3.55 -6.53
N LEU A 50 0.59 -3.77 -5.24
CA LEU A 50 1.38 -4.74 -4.48
C LEU A 50 1.22 -6.16 -5.02
N SER A 51 0.03 -6.56 -5.46
CA SER A 51 -0.22 -7.85 -6.08
C SER A 51 0.41 -7.95 -7.47
N THR A 52 0.37 -6.88 -8.26
CA THR A 52 0.98 -6.80 -9.60
C THR A 52 2.51 -6.82 -9.53
N TYR A 53 3.11 -6.20 -8.51
CA TYR A 53 4.56 -6.27 -8.27
C TYR A 53 4.99 -7.63 -7.72
N GLY A 54 4.07 -8.51 -7.33
CA GLY A 54 4.33 -9.81 -6.74
C GLY A 54 4.91 -9.71 -5.32
N SER A 55 4.78 -10.78 -4.57
CA SER A 55 5.44 -10.86 -3.27
C SER A 55 6.94 -11.01 -3.45
N LYS A 56 7.71 -10.14 -2.79
CA LYS A 56 9.17 -10.27 -2.75
C LYS A 56 9.55 -11.30 -1.68
N ILE A 57 10.20 -12.36 -2.11
CA ILE A 57 10.83 -13.35 -1.24
C ILE A 57 12.34 -13.12 -1.33
N THR A 58 13.01 -13.07 -0.20
CA THR A 58 14.49 -13.06 -0.15
C THR A 58 14.96 -14.41 0.33
N VAL A 59 15.81 -15.04 -0.48
CA VAL A 59 16.48 -16.30 -0.16
C VAL A 59 17.88 -15.98 0.30
N ARG A 60 18.25 -16.41 1.52
CA ARG A 60 19.56 -16.14 2.14
C ARG A 60 20.17 -17.43 2.67
N PRO A 61 21.48 -17.48 2.90
CA PRO A 61 22.10 -18.58 3.62
C PRO A 61 21.55 -18.72 5.04
N GLN A 62 21.41 -19.94 5.51
CA GLN A 62 20.86 -20.22 6.86
C GLN A 62 21.71 -19.59 7.97
N SER A 63 23.03 -19.57 7.82
CA SER A 63 23.96 -18.92 8.76
C SER A 63 23.69 -17.42 8.93
N ASP A 64 23.37 -16.73 7.83
CA ASP A 64 23.09 -15.29 7.83
C ASP A 64 21.68 -14.97 8.38
N ALA A 65 20.74 -15.87 8.17
CA ALA A 65 19.38 -15.75 8.70
C ALA A 65 19.35 -15.87 10.25
N VAL A 66 20.11 -16.80 10.81
CA VAL A 66 20.23 -16.98 12.28
C VAL A 66 20.95 -15.79 12.92
N LEU A 67 22.02 -15.30 12.30
CA LEU A 67 22.73 -14.12 12.78
C LEU A 67 21.82 -12.88 12.76
N SER A 68 21.07 -12.64 11.69
CA SER A 68 20.18 -11.48 11.60
C SER A 68 19.05 -11.51 12.64
N GLU A 69 18.54 -12.67 13.02
CA GLU A 69 17.54 -12.82 14.10
C GLU A 69 18.14 -12.55 15.49
N LEU A 70 19.36 -13.01 15.75
CA LEU A 70 20.05 -12.79 17.02
C LEU A 70 20.46 -11.32 17.22
N TYR A 71 20.85 -10.63 16.16
CA TYR A 71 21.33 -9.24 16.24
C TYR A 71 20.22 -8.19 16.06
N SER A 72 19.05 -8.54 15.54
CA SER A 72 17.90 -7.62 15.52
C SER A 72 17.36 -7.29 16.92
N SER A 73 17.75 -8.07 17.93
CA SER A 73 17.40 -7.85 19.35
C SER A 73 18.49 -7.13 20.17
N SER A 74 19.66 -6.85 19.64
CA SER A 74 20.75 -6.16 20.38
C SER A 74 21.53 -5.21 19.47
N SER A 75 21.36 -3.91 19.71
CA SER A 75 22.04 -2.82 19.02
C SER A 75 23.47 -2.62 19.48
N THR A 76 24.36 -3.60 19.42
CA THR A 76 25.81 -3.35 19.60
C THR A 76 26.60 -4.65 19.40
N SER A 77 27.17 -4.84 18.25
CA SER A 77 28.51 -5.40 18.00
C SER A 77 28.63 -5.93 16.56
N THR A 78 29.59 -5.41 15.85
CA THR A 78 30.04 -5.89 14.53
C THR A 78 30.57 -7.32 14.70
N PRO A 79 30.03 -8.33 13.99
CA PRO A 79 30.62 -9.66 14.03
C PRO A 79 31.93 -9.65 13.26
N SER A 80 33.03 -9.93 13.96
CA SER A 80 34.35 -10.21 13.38
C SER A 80 34.38 -11.63 12.81
N SER A 81 33.64 -11.88 11.75
CA SER A 81 33.77 -13.10 10.95
C SER A 81 34.44 -12.74 9.63
N SER A 82 35.42 -13.56 9.23
CA SER A 82 36.17 -13.36 8.00
C SER A 82 35.24 -13.18 6.81
N PRO A 83 35.48 -12.20 5.93
CA PRO A 83 34.61 -11.93 4.77
C PRO A 83 34.53 -13.09 3.77
N THR A 84 35.30 -14.14 3.97
CA THR A 84 35.48 -15.27 3.04
C THR A 84 34.88 -16.59 3.55
N ASP A 85 34.03 -16.58 4.58
CA ASP A 85 33.37 -17.80 5.07
C ASP A 85 32.36 -18.33 4.04
N PRO A 86 32.54 -19.51 3.43
CA PRO A 86 31.69 -20.05 2.38
C PRO A 86 30.26 -20.35 2.85
N THR A 87 30.05 -20.50 4.16
CA THR A 87 28.73 -20.74 4.72
C THR A 87 27.80 -19.50 4.68
N ARG A 88 28.35 -18.33 4.36
CA ARG A 88 27.66 -17.05 4.25
C ARG A 88 27.12 -16.75 2.84
N PHE A 89 27.36 -17.67 1.91
CA PHE A 89 26.97 -17.50 0.51
C PHE A 89 26.08 -18.66 0.06
N LEU A 90 25.18 -18.37 -0.86
CA LEU A 90 24.47 -19.36 -1.66
C LEU A 90 25.28 -19.65 -2.90
N LYS A 91 25.12 -20.83 -3.46
CA LYS A 91 25.74 -21.18 -4.74
C LYS A 91 24.89 -20.64 -5.90
N GLU A 92 25.53 -19.89 -6.80
CA GLU A 92 24.87 -19.38 -8.01
C GLU A 92 24.38 -20.53 -8.91
N SER A 93 25.13 -21.64 -8.95
CA SER A 93 24.82 -22.86 -9.72
C SER A 93 23.52 -23.55 -9.30
N ASP A 94 23.07 -23.37 -8.04
CA ASP A 94 21.86 -24.00 -7.52
C ASP A 94 20.58 -23.19 -7.80
N LEU A 95 20.71 -21.93 -8.24
CA LEU A 95 19.57 -21.03 -8.44
C LEU A 95 18.54 -21.51 -9.48
N PRO A 96 18.92 -22.17 -10.58
CA PRO A 96 17.95 -22.71 -11.54
C PRO A 96 16.98 -23.71 -10.91
N ASN A 97 17.37 -24.39 -9.80
CA ASN A 97 16.52 -25.36 -9.10
C ASN A 97 15.23 -24.71 -8.54
N MET A 98 15.23 -23.40 -8.29
CA MET A 98 14.00 -22.69 -7.88
C MET A 98 12.88 -22.79 -8.90
N LYS A 99 13.19 -23.08 -10.17
CA LYS A 99 12.20 -23.29 -11.23
C LYS A 99 11.76 -24.76 -11.38
N THR A 100 12.15 -25.64 -10.47
CA THR A 100 11.71 -27.05 -10.44
C THR A 100 10.65 -27.34 -9.37
N ILE A 101 10.31 -26.35 -8.52
CA ILE A 101 9.28 -26.48 -7.48
C ILE A 101 7.88 -26.60 -8.07
N PHE A 102 6.92 -27.05 -7.27
CA PHE A 102 5.52 -27.14 -7.70
C PHE A 102 4.95 -25.80 -8.20
N TRP A 103 5.31 -24.70 -7.53
CA TRP A 103 4.92 -23.33 -7.90
C TRP A 103 5.91 -22.62 -8.83
N ALA A 104 6.68 -23.33 -9.64
CA ALA A 104 7.70 -22.78 -10.54
C ALA A 104 7.15 -21.70 -11.48
N TYR A 105 5.94 -21.88 -12.01
CA TYR A 105 5.29 -20.91 -12.91
C TYR A 105 4.84 -19.63 -12.18
N ASN A 106 4.61 -19.72 -10.87
CA ASN A 106 4.28 -18.55 -10.06
C ASN A 106 5.51 -17.69 -9.74
N ILE A 107 6.72 -18.23 -9.84
CA ILE A 107 7.95 -17.44 -9.78
C ILE A 107 8.09 -16.66 -11.10
N LEU A 108 7.73 -15.38 -11.07
CA LEU A 108 7.77 -14.52 -12.25
C LEU A 108 9.21 -14.23 -12.67
N ASN A 109 10.06 -13.91 -11.67
CA ASN A 109 11.44 -13.54 -11.90
C ASN A 109 12.27 -13.70 -10.62
N PHE A 110 13.59 -13.80 -10.78
CA PHE A 110 14.53 -13.72 -9.67
C PHE A 110 15.90 -13.21 -10.15
N ALA A 111 16.63 -12.61 -9.23
CA ALA A 111 18.00 -12.12 -9.50
C ALA A 111 18.86 -12.36 -8.26
N PRO A 112 20.03 -12.99 -8.43
CA PRO A 112 21.04 -13.08 -7.38
C PRO A 112 21.63 -11.71 -7.10
N GLN A 113 22.12 -11.52 -5.88
CA GLN A 113 22.85 -10.32 -5.50
C GLN A 113 24.09 -10.73 -4.70
N LEU A 114 25.25 -10.35 -5.22
CA LEU A 114 26.54 -10.41 -4.54
C LEU A 114 26.93 -8.98 -4.17
N ASN A 115 26.73 -8.59 -2.91
CA ASN A 115 27.03 -7.25 -2.43
C ASN A 115 28.41 -7.22 -1.80
N GLN A 116 29.31 -6.42 -2.36
CA GLN A 116 30.67 -6.26 -1.88
C GLN A 116 31.09 -4.79 -1.90
N HIS A 117 32.00 -4.43 -1.02
CA HIS A 117 32.68 -3.14 -1.08
C HIS A 117 34.02 -3.33 -1.76
N VAL A 118 34.29 -2.56 -2.80
CA VAL A 118 35.52 -2.64 -3.59
C VAL A 118 36.08 -1.23 -3.80
N SER A 119 37.34 -1.14 -4.13
CA SER A 119 37.96 0.07 -4.61
C SER A 119 37.63 0.26 -6.09
N VAL A 120 37.28 1.49 -6.49
CA VAL A 120 36.88 1.82 -7.86
C VAL A 120 37.75 2.93 -8.39
N GLY A 121 38.54 2.63 -9.42
CA GLY A 121 39.33 3.60 -10.16
C GLY A 121 38.45 4.37 -11.15
N VAL A 122 38.36 5.70 -11.01
CA VAL A 122 37.69 6.60 -11.91
C VAL A 122 38.75 7.52 -12.54
N GLY A 123 39.19 7.22 -13.74
CA GLY A 123 40.30 7.94 -14.38
C GLY A 123 41.61 7.83 -13.55
N ALA A 124 42.08 8.97 -13.01
CA ALA A 124 43.28 9.02 -12.17
C ALA A 124 42.95 8.96 -10.66
N ASN A 125 41.69 8.94 -10.27
CA ASN A 125 41.26 8.93 -8.87
C ASN A 125 40.79 7.51 -8.48
N GLU A 126 41.13 7.08 -7.28
CA GLU A 126 40.63 5.86 -6.68
C GLU A 126 39.64 6.21 -5.56
N VAL A 127 38.48 5.55 -5.55
CA VAL A 127 37.43 5.70 -4.53
C VAL A 127 37.35 4.38 -3.78
N GLU A 128 37.64 4.42 -2.50
CA GLU A 128 37.57 3.26 -1.62
C GLU A 128 36.15 2.99 -1.11
N LYS A 129 35.88 1.73 -0.79
CA LYS A 129 34.62 1.29 -0.13
C LYS A 129 33.34 1.61 -0.91
N VAL A 130 33.43 1.52 -2.24
CA VAL A 130 32.25 1.70 -3.07
C VAL A 130 31.37 0.44 -3.01
N PRO A 131 30.07 0.56 -2.74
CA PRO A 131 29.17 -0.58 -2.81
C PRO A 131 29.00 -1.03 -4.26
N VAL A 132 29.40 -2.25 -4.56
CA VAL A 132 29.23 -2.89 -5.87
C VAL A 132 28.38 -4.12 -5.74
N VAL A 133 27.40 -4.24 -6.62
CA VAL A 133 26.44 -5.34 -6.65
C VAL A 133 26.63 -6.15 -7.93
N GLY A 134 27.02 -7.41 -7.75
CA GLY A 134 27.03 -8.41 -8.82
C GLY A 134 25.66 -9.05 -8.96
N THR A 135 25.06 -8.99 -10.15
CA THR A 135 23.71 -9.51 -10.39
C THR A 135 23.57 -10.09 -11.80
N TRP A 136 22.45 -10.72 -12.06
CA TRP A 136 22.01 -11.04 -13.41
C TRP A 136 21.10 -9.93 -13.94
N PHE A 137 21.42 -9.38 -15.09
CA PHE A 137 20.58 -8.34 -15.71
C PHE A 137 19.48 -8.94 -16.58
N HIS A 138 19.83 -9.89 -17.46
CA HIS A 138 18.91 -10.53 -18.39
C HIS A 138 19.45 -11.90 -18.82
N LYS A 139 19.51 -12.83 -17.89
CA LYS A 139 20.14 -14.13 -18.07
C LYS A 139 19.15 -15.19 -18.55
N THR A 140 19.47 -15.87 -19.63
CA THR A 140 18.73 -17.05 -20.07
C THR A 140 19.25 -18.26 -19.33
N LEU A 141 18.35 -18.97 -18.65
CA LEU A 141 18.66 -20.21 -17.91
C LEU A 141 18.11 -21.41 -18.65
N ASP A 142 18.94 -22.44 -18.77
CA ASP A 142 18.51 -23.78 -19.16
C ASP A 142 18.10 -24.52 -17.88
N LEU A 143 16.82 -24.86 -17.78
CA LEU A 143 16.27 -25.51 -16.59
C LEU A 143 16.53 -27.02 -16.63
N PRO A 144 16.64 -27.70 -15.46
CA PRO A 144 16.72 -29.15 -15.40
C PRO A 144 15.55 -29.87 -16.08
N THR A 145 14.42 -29.19 -16.24
CA THR A 145 13.23 -29.68 -16.97
C THR A 145 13.40 -29.66 -18.49
N GLY A 146 14.48 -29.07 -19.03
CA GLY A 146 14.69 -28.87 -20.47
C GLY A 146 14.06 -27.59 -21.04
N GLU A 147 13.35 -26.83 -20.22
CA GLU A 147 12.79 -25.52 -20.61
C GLU A 147 13.81 -24.39 -20.48
N LYS A 148 13.63 -23.32 -21.24
CA LYS A 148 14.42 -22.09 -21.12
C LYS A 148 13.58 -21.00 -20.50
N THR A 149 14.15 -20.29 -19.54
CA THR A 149 13.53 -19.13 -18.92
C THR A 149 14.50 -17.95 -18.88
N VAL A 150 13.95 -16.74 -18.93
CA VAL A 150 14.76 -15.52 -18.81
C VAL A 150 14.46 -14.86 -17.48
N VAL A 151 15.51 -14.60 -16.70
CA VAL A 151 15.44 -14.00 -15.37
C VAL A 151 16.46 -12.88 -15.24
N GLY A 152 16.27 -12.00 -14.26
CA GLY A 152 17.24 -10.96 -13.97
C GLY A 152 16.65 -9.64 -13.50
N LEU A 153 17.54 -8.74 -13.12
CA LEU A 153 17.22 -7.46 -12.48
C LEU A 153 16.38 -6.54 -13.35
N LYS A 154 16.61 -6.53 -14.67
CA LYS A 154 15.86 -5.68 -15.62
C LYS A 154 14.36 -5.82 -15.53
N ALA A 155 13.85 -7.04 -15.41
CA ALA A 155 12.41 -7.27 -15.26
C ALA A 155 11.92 -7.06 -13.80
N MET A 156 12.85 -7.11 -12.82
CA MET A 156 12.52 -6.87 -11.41
C MET A 156 12.50 -5.39 -11.05
N ARG A 157 13.27 -4.56 -11.73
CA ARG A 157 13.42 -3.11 -11.49
C ARG A 157 12.87 -2.29 -12.66
N SER A 158 11.66 -2.61 -13.11
CA SER A 158 11.00 -1.93 -14.24
C SER A 158 10.74 -0.43 -14.02
N TRP A 159 10.76 0.03 -12.76
CA TRP A 159 10.61 1.44 -12.38
C TRP A 159 11.90 2.24 -12.42
N TRP A 160 13.07 1.61 -12.59
CA TRP A 160 14.31 2.36 -12.74
C TRP A 160 14.31 3.14 -14.05
N SER A 161 14.62 4.42 -13.96
CA SER A 161 14.91 5.23 -15.14
C SER A 161 16.38 5.04 -15.50
N VAL A 162 16.65 4.59 -16.72
CA VAL A 162 17.99 4.26 -17.18
C VAL A 162 18.34 5.12 -18.39
N ASP A 163 19.39 5.92 -18.23
CA ASP A 163 20.04 6.63 -19.32
C ASP A 163 21.09 5.70 -19.94
N GLY A 164 21.03 5.46 -21.24
CA GLY A 164 21.90 4.49 -21.94
C GLY A 164 21.24 3.12 -22.11
N LYS A 165 21.95 2.05 -21.78
CA LYS A 165 21.46 0.66 -21.92
C LYS A 165 21.67 -0.13 -20.64
N TRP A 166 20.90 -1.21 -20.50
CA TRP A 166 21.14 -2.22 -19.48
C TRP A 166 22.41 -3.00 -19.81
N ALA A 167 23.22 -3.31 -18.79
CA ALA A 167 24.41 -4.12 -18.94
C ALA A 167 24.07 -5.57 -19.32
N ASN A 168 25.01 -6.24 -19.99
CA ASN A 168 24.91 -7.64 -20.38
C ASN A 168 25.63 -8.55 -19.38
N ASP A 169 25.04 -9.72 -19.10
CA ASP A 169 25.61 -10.70 -18.16
C ASP A 169 26.89 -11.37 -18.65
N GLY A 170 27.14 -11.36 -19.96
CA GLY A 170 28.32 -11.98 -20.58
C GLY A 170 29.46 -11.02 -20.93
N SER A 171 29.41 -9.78 -20.50
CA SER A 171 30.38 -8.74 -20.83
C SER A 171 30.84 -7.98 -19.60
N SER A 172 32.04 -7.35 -19.69
CA SER A 172 32.58 -6.48 -18.64
C SER A 172 31.89 -5.09 -18.72
N GLU A 173 30.59 -5.07 -18.49
CA GLU A 173 29.79 -3.87 -18.48
C GLU A 173 29.26 -3.57 -17.08
N ALA A 174 29.05 -2.30 -16.79
CA ALA A 174 28.48 -1.84 -15.52
C ALA A 174 27.41 -0.79 -15.73
N MET A 175 26.46 -0.74 -14.80
CA MET A 175 25.50 0.34 -14.62
C MET A 175 25.83 1.09 -13.34
N VAL A 176 25.78 2.40 -13.38
CA VAL A 176 26.18 3.27 -12.27
C VAL A 176 24.97 4.04 -11.75
N GLY A 177 24.80 4.09 -10.44
CA GLY A 177 23.75 4.90 -9.82
C GLY A 177 24.00 6.39 -10.03
N SER A 178 22.92 7.13 -10.21
CA SER A 178 22.97 8.56 -10.55
C SER A 178 23.68 9.41 -9.50
N THR A 179 23.56 9.07 -8.22
CA THR A 179 24.24 9.77 -7.11
C THR A 179 25.75 9.56 -7.19
N PHE A 180 26.21 8.32 -7.43
CA PHE A 180 27.63 8.03 -7.59
C PHE A 180 28.19 8.72 -8.85
N ALA A 181 27.48 8.61 -9.97
CA ALA A 181 27.88 9.22 -11.23
C ALA A 181 28.05 10.75 -11.11
N ALA A 182 27.12 11.42 -10.44
CA ALA A 182 27.20 12.86 -10.20
C ALA A 182 28.32 13.26 -9.26
N ALA A 183 28.57 12.46 -8.20
CA ALA A 183 29.62 12.75 -7.23
C ALA A 183 31.03 12.62 -7.79
N HIS A 184 31.25 11.66 -8.70
CA HIS A 184 32.57 11.36 -9.26
C HIS A 184 32.75 11.74 -10.72
N GLY A 185 31.74 12.37 -11.34
CA GLY A 185 31.77 12.84 -12.72
C GLY A 185 31.81 11.74 -13.79
N VAL A 186 31.31 10.53 -13.44
CA VAL A 186 31.25 9.37 -14.32
C VAL A 186 30.21 9.55 -15.41
N LYS A 187 30.55 9.20 -16.63
CA LYS A 187 29.68 9.28 -17.81
C LYS A 187 29.55 7.92 -18.50
N ILE A 188 28.49 7.80 -19.30
CA ILE A 188 28.31 6.63 -20.15
C ILE A 188 29.49 6.54 -21.15
N GLY A 189 30.11 5.37 -21.23
CA GLY A 189 31.29 5.12 -22.05
C GLY A 189 32.61 5.13 -21.26
N ASP A 190 32.63 5.64 -20.04
CA ASP A 190 33.83 5.62 -19.20
C ASP A 190 34.20 4.20 -18.76
N ALA A 191 35.48 3.99 -18.56
CA ALA A 191 36.01 2.73 -18.03
C ALA A 191 36.28 2.90 -16.52
N LEU A 192 35.79 1.98 -15.73
CA LEU A 192 36.03 1.91 -14.29
C LEU A 192 36.88 0.68 -13.99
N THR A 193 37.89 0.84 -13.12
CA THR A 193 38.71 -0.27 -12.65
C THR A 193 38.16 -0.71 -11.29
N LEU A 194 37.74 -1.96 -11.19
CA LEU A 194 37.32 -2.58 -9.93
C LEU A 194 38.46 -3.36 -9.33
N SER A 195 38.79 -3.13 -8.08
CA SER A 195 39.84 -3.84 -7.35
C SER A 195 39.37 -4.21 -5.95
N ARG A 196 39.93 -5.31 -5.42
CA ARG A 196 39.58 -5.76 -4.06
C ARG A 196 40.14 -4.78 -3.02
N GLU A 197 39.35 -4.43 -2.01
CA GLU A 197 39.79 -3.57 -0.91
C GLU A 197 40.99 -4.19 -0.15
N GLY A 198 41.99 -3.38 0.11
CA GLY A 198 43.17 -3.77 0.89
C GLY A 198 44.25 -4.59 0.15
N SER A 199 44.20 -4.67 -1.16
CA SER A 199 45.24 -5.33 -1.99
C SER A 199 46.35 -4.34 -2.29
N GLU A 200 47.21 -4.03 -1.29
CA GLU A 200 48.47 -3.37 -1.54
C GLU A 200 49.45 -4.38 -2.17
N GLY A 201 49.65 -4.27 -3.47
CA GLY A 201 50.70 -4.98 -4.24
C GLY A 201 50.26 -6.30 -4.88
N ASN A 202 50.33 -6.33 -6.20
CA ASN A 202 50.47 -7.44 -7.17
C ASN A 202 49.59 -8.71 -7.08
N ASP A 203 48.69 -8.83 -6.11
CA ASP A 203 47.79 -10.00 -5.95
C ASP A 203 46.30 -9.62 -6.09
N GLY A 204 46.02 -8.34 -6.35
CA GLY A 204 44.66 -7.82 -6.62
C GLY A 204 44.32 -8.01 -8.10
N ARG A 205 43.34 -8.85 -8.39
CA ARG A 205 42.74 -8.92 -9.73
C ARG A 205 41.98 -7.64 -10.01
N GLU A 206 42.56 -6.77 -10.82
CA GLU A 206 41.89 -5.61 -11.35
C GLU A 206 41.03 -6.05 -12.52
N HIS A 207 39.78 -5.61 -12.55
CA HIS A 207 38.87 -5.86 -13.65
C HIS A 207 38.31 -4.52 -14.18
N ILE A 208 38.50 -4.29 -15.48
CA ILE A 208 38.02 -3.07 -16.10
C ILE A 208 36.59 -3.33 -16.63
N VAL A 209 35.66 -2.48 -16.22
CA VAL A 209 34.27 -2.51 -16.68
C VAL A 209 33.91 -1.21 -17.40
N GLN A 210 33.11 -1.30 -18.46
CA GLN A 210 32.63 -0.15 -19.20
C GLN A 210 31.27 0.28 -18.68
N VAL A 211 31.10 1.56 -18.40
CA VAL A 211 29.81 2.14 -18.01
C VAL A 211 28.89 2.23 -19.23
N VAL A 212 27.84 1.44 -19.28
CA VAL A 212 26.88 1.39 -20.38
C VAL A 212 25.56 2.08 -20.06
N GLY A 213 25.27 2.33 -18.78
CA GLY A 213 24.07 3.04 -18.35
C GLY A 213 24.22 3.69 -16.99
N ILE A 214 23.48 4.77 -16.79
CA ILE A 214 23.30 5.44 -15.50
C ILE A 214 21.83 5.27 -15.12
N PHE A 215 21.60 4.74 -13.92
CA PHE A 215 20.24 4.52 -13.46
C PHE A 215 19.86 5.45 -12.30
N HIS A 216 18.56 5.72 -12.20
CA HIS A 216 17.96 6.44 -11.08
C HIS A 216 16.85 5.60 -10.47
N SER A 217 17.04 5.19 -9.21
CA SER A 217 16.12 4.30 -8.49
C SER A 217 15.24 5.03 -7.48
N SER A 218 15.62 6.26 -7.07
CA SER A 218 15.05 7.00 -5.92
C SER A 218 15.25 6.27 -4.57
N GLU A 219 16.19 5.34 -4.50
CA GLU A 219 16.54 4.53 -3.33
C GLU A 219 18.05 4.64 -3.04
N ASP A 220 18.53 3.92 -2.02
CA ASP A 220 19.96 3.88 -1.68
C ASP A 220 20.83 3.22 -2.77
N ASP A 221 20.23 2.45 -3.67
CA ASP A 221 20.88 1.84 -4.83
C ASP A 221 21.56 2.87 -5.75
N ASP A 222 21.10 4.14 -5.76
CA ASP A 222 21.69 5.24 -6.55
C ASP A 222 23.15 5.56 -6.20
N LYS A 223 23.66 5.02 -5.09
CA LYS A 223 25.06 5.16 -4.67
C LYS A 223 25.93 3.99 -5.10
N ALA A 224 25.34 2.92 -5.63
CA ALA A 224 26.00 1.67 -5.96
C ALA A 224 26.33 1.55 -7.44
N ILE A 225 27.24 0.63 -7.74
CA ILE A 225 27.57 0.18 -9.09
C ILE A 225 27.05 -1.25 -9.26
N PHE A 226 26.34 -1.50 -10.35
CA PHE A 226 25.84 -2.83 -10.69
C PHE A 226 26.62 -3.40 -11.86
N THR A 227 27.12 -4.65 -11.71
CA THR A 227 27.83 -5.40 -12.75
C THR A 227 27.36 -6.86 -12.76
N SER A 228 27.84 -7.67 -13.68
CA SER A 228 27.50 -9.10 -13.69
C SER A 228 28.10 -9.83 -12.47
N THR A 229 27.41 -10.88 -11.99
CA THR A 229 27.92 -11.73 -10.88
C THR A 229 29.31 -12.25 -11.18
N SER A 230 29.57 -12.69 -12.43
CA SER A 230 30.85 -13.23 -12.85
C SER A 230 32.02 -12.26 -12.68
N VAL A 231 31.83 -11.00 -13.07
CA VAL A 231 32.86 -9.95 -12.91
C VAL A 231 33.18 -9.72 -11.43
N LEU A 232 32.15 -9.58 -10.59
CA LEU A 232 32.35 -9.29 -9.17
C LEU A 232 32.95 -10.52 -8.43
N GLN A 233 32.55 -11.73 -8.81
CA GLN A 233 33.14 -12.98 -8.29
C GLN A 233 34.62 -13.09 -8.60
N GLU A 234 35.06 -12.70 -9.81
CA GLU A 234 36.46 -12.66 -10.19
C GLU A 234 37.28 -11.64 -9.38
N VAL A 235 36.75 -10.41 -9.24
CA VAL A 235 37.39 -9.33 -8.45
C VAL A 235 37.55 -9.73 -6.99
N THR A 236 36.49 -10.31 -6.42
CA THR A 236 36.48 -10.65 -4.98
C THR A 236 37.05 -12.01 -4.64
N ASN A 237 37.38 -12.83 -5.65
CA ASN A 237 37.80 -14.23 -5.51
C ASN A 237 36.77 -15.10 -4.75
N LEU A 238 35.49 -14.93 -5.08
CA LEU A 238 34.36 -15.66 -4.51
C LEU A 238 33.59 -16.40 -5.62
N PRO A 239 34.18 -17.45 -6.22
CA PRO A 239 33.55 -18.17 -7.31
C PRO A 239 32.22 -18.81 -6.86
N ASP A 240 31.23 -18.84 -7.75
CA ASP A 240 29.90 -19.46 -7.53
C ASP A 240 29.21 -19.01 -6.23
N SER A 241 29.41 -17.75 -5.82
CA SER A 241 28.95 -17.25 -4.53
C SER A 241 28.03 -16.05 -4.72
N VAL A 242 26.87 -16.04 -4.04
CA VAL A 242 25.95 -14.91 -3.96
C VAL A 242 25.46 -14.71 -2.52
N ASN A 243 25.26 -13.46 -2.09
CA ASN A 243 24.82 -13.17 -0.73
C ASN A 243 23.35 -13.54 -0.50
N TYR A 244 22.51 -13.21 -1.46
CA TYR A 244 21.09 -13.54 -1.42
C TYR A 244 20.48 -13.49 -2.82
N VAL A 245 19.26 -14.00 -2.91
CA VAL A 245 18.48 -13.95 -4.14
C VAL A 245 17.16 -13.25 -3.87
N GLU A 246 16.85 -12.26 -4.67
CA GLU A 246 15.51 -11.67 -4.69
C GLU A 246 14.63 -12.48 -5.64
N VAL A 247 13.47 -12.90 -5.16
CA VAL A 247 12.50 -13.66 -5.94
C VAL A 247 11.19 -12.86 -5.99
N LYS A 248 10.66 -12.70 -7.18
CA LYS A 248 9.35 -12.11 -7.44
C LYS A 248 8.37 -13.23 -7.80
N ALA A 249 7.38 -13.46 -6.95
CA ALA A 249 6.39 -14.50 -7.15
C ALA A 249 4.96 -13.96 -7.16
N LEU A 250 4.10 -14.54 -7.99
CA LEU A 250 2.67 -14.30 -7.96
C LEU A 250 2.06 -15.17 -6.86
N THR A 251 1.48 -14.54 -5.85
CA THR A 251 1.04 -15.22 -4.62
C THR A 251 -0.41 -14.91 -4.29
N THR A 252 -1.04 -15.83 -3.56
CA THR A 252 -2.34 -15.61 -2.93
C THR A 252 -2.13 -14.95 -1.55
N PRO A 253 -2.97 -14.00 -1.13
CA PRO A 253 -2.89 -13.44 0.21
C PRO A 253 -2.95 -14.49 1.31
N GLU A 254 -2.09 -14.37 2.31
CA GLU A 254 -2.03 -15.30 3.43
C GLU A 254 -3.28 -15.21 4.31
N ASN A 255 -3.86 -16.37 4.59
CA ASN A 255 -4.99 -16.54 5.50
C ASN A 255 -4.54 -17.10 6.88
N ASP A 256 -5.51 -17.41 7.74
CA ASP A 256 -5.22 -17.96 9.07
C ASP A 256 -4.52 -19.32 9.01
N LEU A 257 -4.79 -20.14 7.98
CA LEU A 257 -4.12 -21.43 7.79
C LEU A 257 -2.62 -21.21 7.47
N ALA A 258 -2.30 -20.30 6.52
CA ALA A 258 -0.92 -19.99 6.18
C ALA A 258 -0.14 -19.52 7.42
N ARG A 259 -0.75 -18.63 8.23
CA ARG A 259 -0.15 -18.13 9.48
C ARG A 259 0.01 -19.21 10.56
N LYS A 260 -0.93 -20.16 10.62
CA LYS A 260 -0.87 -21.31 11.55
C LYS A 260 0.28 -22.24 11.19
N VAL A 261 0.43 -22.58 9.91
CA VAL A 261 1.53 -23.44 9.42
C VAL A 261 2.88 -22.76 9.65
N GLU A 262 3.00 -21.46 9.36
CA GLU A 262 4.25 -20.70 9.55
C GLU A 262 4.70 -20.68 11.01
N LYS A 263 3.75 -20.53 11.96
CA LYS A 263 4.07 -20.52 13.41
C LYS A 263 4.38 -21.89 13.99
N SER A 264 3.69 -22.92 13.56
CA SER A 264 3.77 -24.26 14.13
C SER A 264 3.40 -25.32 13.08
N PRO A 265 4.32 -25.71 12.21
CA PRO A 265 4.06 -26.72 11.16
C PRO A 265 3.56 -28.05 11.73
N ALA A 266 4.05 -28.45 12.93
CA ALA A 266 3.66 -29.68 13.60
C ALA A 266 2.23 -29.68 14.19
N SER A 267 1.55 -28.53 14.24
CA SER A 267 0.21 -28.39 14.85
C SER A 267 -0.93 -28.51 13.83
N VAL A 268 -0.64 -28.72 12.57
CA VAL A 268 -1.63 -28.81 11.50
C VAL A 268 -1.90 -30.26 11.12
N SER A 269 -3.14 -30.55 10.70
CA SER A 269 -3.50 -31.86 10.16
C SER A 269 -2.90 -32.06 8.76
N GLN A 270 -2.80 -33.33 8.31
CA GLN A 270 -2.32 -33.63 6.96
C GLN A 270 -3.14 -32.92 5.87
N THR A 271 -4.44 -32.86 6.00
CA THR A 271 -5.33 -32.18 5.05
C THR A 271 -5.07 -30.65 5.02
N GLU A 272 -4.83 -30.03 6.17
CA GLU A 272 -4.47 -28.62 6.27
C GLU A 272 -3.11 -28.36 5.63
N TRP A 273 -2.14 -29.25 5.85
CA TRP A 273 -0.82 -29.21 5.24
C TRP A 273 -0.89 -29.30 3.72
N ASP A 274 -1.62 -30.30 3.18
CA ASP A 274 -1.78 -30.49 1.75
C ASP A 274 -2.48 -29.26 1.11
N THR A 275 -3.48 -28.71 1.78
CA THR A 275 -4.18 -27.50 1.32
C THR A 275 -3.23 -26.29 1.26
N TRP A 276 -2.41 -26.12 2.29
CA TRP A 276 -1.42 -25.04 2.35
C TRP A 276 -0.33 -25.21 1.29
N TYR A 277 0.23 -26.41 1.14
CA TYR A 277 1.30 -26.72 0.19
C TYR A 277 0.84 -26.51 -1.26
N CYS A 278 -0.40 -26.90 -1.57
CA CYS A 278 -1.05 -26.74 -2.87
C CYS A 278 -1.71 -25.37 -3.07
N THR A 279 -1.50 -24.41 -2.21
CA THR A 279 -1.96 -23.02 -2.39
C THR A 279 -0.74 -22.12 -2.55
N ALA A 280 -0.77 -21.19 -3.52
CA ALA A 280 0.35 -20.31 -3.83
C ALA A 280 0.53 -19.19 -2.77
N TYR A 281 0.61 -19.56 -1.50
CA TYR A 281 0.99 -18.63 -0.45
C TYR A 281 2.48 -18.28 -0.53
N VAL A 282 2.85 -17.11 -0.03
CA VAL A 282 4.26 -16.71 0.05
C VAL A 282 5.07 -17.71 0.88
N SER A 283 4.51 -18.14 2.03
CA SER A 283 5.11 -19.12 2.92
C SER A 283 5.25 -20.51 2.30
N SER A 284 4.28 -20.94 1.48
CA SER A 284 4.35 -22.22 0.77
C SER A 284 5.42 -22.21 -0.33
N ILE A 285 5.49 -21.12 -1.12
CA ILE A 285 6.53 -20.98 -2.15
C ILE A 285 7.91 -20.89 -1.51
N ALA A 286 8.07 -20.13 -0.42
CA ALA A 286 9.32 -20.02 0.33
C ALA A 286 9.79 -21.39 0.84
N TYR A 287 8.92 -22.17 1.45
CA TYR A 287 9.20 -23.52 1.91
C TYR A 287 9.69 -24.43 0.78
N GLN A 288 9.00 -24.43 -0.37
CA GLN A 288 9.40 -25.24 -1.52
C GLN A 288 10.74 -24.79 -2.15
N ILE A 289 11.09 -23.50 -2.05
CA ILE A 289 12.44 -23.03 -2.44
C ILE A 289 13.49 -23.61 -1.50
N GLU A 290 13.21 -23.65 -0.17
CA GLU A 290 14.13 -24.24 0.81
C GLU A 290 14.33 -25.75 0.59
N GLU A 291 13.31 -26.48 0.13
CA GLU A 291 13.41 -27.91 -0.19
C GLU A 291 14.39 -28.19 -1.35
N VAL A 292 14.49 -27.31 -2.35
CA VAL A 292 15.35 -27.49 -3.52
C VAL A 292 16.69 -26.77 -3.40
N MET A 293 16.90 -25.96 -2.38
CA MET A 293 18.13 -25.22 -2.11
C MET A 293 18.65 -25.53 -0.70
N PRO A 294 19.45 -26.59 -0.53
CA PRO A 294 19.98 -26.97 0.77
C PRO A 294 20.81 -25.85 1.42
N GLY A 295 20.50 -25.52 2.68
CA GLY A 295 21.19 -24.47 3.44
C GLY A 295 20.71 -23.04 3.13
N ALA A 296 19.66 -22.89 2.33
CA ALA A 296 18.97 -21.62 2.13
C ALA A 296 17.79 -21.47 3.09
N VAL A 297 17.47 -20.22 3.42
CA VAL A 297 16.24 -19.82 4.12
C VAL A 297 15.55 -18.75 3.28
N ALA A 298 14.30 -19.00 2.94
CA ALA A 298 13.47 -18.09 2.15
C ALA A 298 12.47 -17.38 3.05
N LYS A 299 12.56 -16.07 3.11
CA LYS A 299 11.63 -15.25 3.93
C LYS A 299 10.97 -14.16 3.10
N GLN A 300 9.71 -13.91 3.36
CA GLN A 300 9.03 -12.74 2.80
C GLN A 300 9.67 -11.46 3.32
N VAL A 301 9.92 -10.50 2.44
CA VAL A 301 10.37 -9.15 2.84
C VAL A 301 9.19 -8.40 3.45
N ARG A 302 8.96 -8.63 4.74
CA ARG A 302 7.83 -8.04 5.47
C ARG A 302 8.02 -6.55 5.83
N GLN A 303 9.26 -6.06 5.84
CA GLN A 303 9.55 -4.72 6.35
C GLN A 303 8.83 -3.60 5.59
N ILE A 304 8.82 -3.65 4.27
CA ILE A 304 8.14 -2.64 3.46
C ILE A 304 6.62 -2.83 3.51
N ALA A 305 6.13 -4.06 3.38
CA ALA A 305 4.70 -4.36 3.45
C ALA A 305 4.09 -4.09 4.83
N ALA A 306 4.82 -4.39 5.91
CA ALA A 306 4.35 -4.12 7.28
C ALA A 306 4.37 -2.62 7.63
N LEU A 307 5.38 -1.88 7.20
CA LEU A 307 5.43 -0.43 7.39
C LEU A 307 4.35 0.28 6.56
N GLN A 308 4.18 -0.10 5.29
CA GLN A 308 3.11 0.41 4.44
C GLN A 308 1.72 0.03 4.96
N GLY A 309 1.50 -1.21 5.40
CA GLY A 309 0.24 -1.66 5.99
C GLY A 309 -0.10 -0.89 7.27
N ASN A 310 0.86 -0.64 8.15
CA ASN A 310 0.66 0.16 9.36
C ASN A 310 0.36 1.63 9.07
N VAL A 311 1.05 2.25 8.10
CA VAL A 311 0.78 3.63 7.69
C VAL A 311 -0.60 3.73 7.06
N MET A 312 -0.96 2.79 6.18
CA MET A 312 -2.26 2.74 5.54
C MET A 312 -3.40 2.57 6.55
N GLN A 313 -3.29 1.61 7.48
CA GLN A 313 -4.28 1.41 8.55
C GLN A 313 -4.44 2.66 9.42
N LYS A 314 -3.36 3.32 9.79
CA LYS A 314 -3.42 4.56 10.56
C LYS A 314 -4.08 5.69 9.77
N THR A 315 -3.76 5.82 8.49
CA THR A 315 -4.39 6.81 7.60
C THR A 315 -5.88 6.54 7.41
N GLN A 316 -6.28 5.29 7.19
CA GLN A 316 -7.69 4.89 7.15
C GLN A 316 -8.41 5.19 8.46
N ALA A 317 -7.81 4.88 9.61
CA ALA A 317 -8.38 5.18 10.91
C ALA A 317 -8.59 6.69 11.11
N ILE A 318 -7.63 7.53 10.73
CA ILE A 318 -7.76 9.00 10.79
C ILE A 318 -8.91 9.49 9.91
N MET A 319 -9.03 8.99 8.69
CA MET A 319 -10.10 9.38 7.77
C MET A 319 -11.49 8.94 8.26
N ILE A 320 -11.59 7.75 8.88
CA ILE A 320 -12.84 7.28 9.51
C ILE A 320 -13.22 8.19 10.69
N VAL A 321 -12.26 8.54 11.54
CA VAL A 321 -12.49 9.47 12.67
C VAL A 321 -12.93 10.84 12.17
N MET A 322 -12.30 11.38 11.13
CA MET A 322 -12.69 12.66 10.52
C MET A 322 -14.11 12.60 9.92
N THR A 323 -14.45 11.49 9.28
CA THR A 323 -15.82 11.28 8.75
C THR A 323 -16.83 11.23 9.90
N ALA A 324 -16.52 10.52 10.98
CA ALA A 324 -17.40 10.46 12.16
C ALA A 324 -17.57 11.84 12.82
N LEU A 325 -16.51 12.61 12.98
CA LEU A 325 -16.56 13.97 13.51
C LEU A 325 -17.42 14.91 12.62
N THR A 326 -17.28 14.80 11.30
CA THR A 326 -18.09 15.57 10.35
C THR A 326 -19.57 15.24 10.47
N LEU A 327 -19.91 13.95 10.62
CA LEU A 327 -21.29 13.51 10.81
C LEU A 327 -21.87 13.97 12.14
N ILE A 328 -21.08 13.94 13.21
CA ILE A 328 -21.50 14.45 14.53
C ILE A 328 -21.76 15.97 14.46
N ALA A 329 -20.85 16.72 13.84
CA ALA A 329 -21.03 18.16 13.64
C ALA A 329 -22.30 18.46 12.82
N ALA A 330 -22.53 17.70 11.76
CA ALA A 330 -23.73 17.80 10.94
C ALA A 330 -25.01 17.47 11.76
N ALA A 331 -24.97 16.43 12.60
CA ALA A 331 -26.09 16.06 13.47
C ALA A 331 -26.45 17.20 14.42
N ILE A 332 -25.48 17.82 15.06
CA ILE A 332 -25.69 18.97 15.97
C ILE A 332 -26.23 20.16 15.21
N ALA A 333 -25.69 20.47 14.04
CA ALA A 333 -26.17 21.58 13.21
C ALA A 333 -27.61 21.36 12.74
N VAL A 334 -27.95 20.17 12.25
CA VAL A 334 -29.32 19.83 11.84
C VAL A 334 -30.26 19.85 13.04
N ALA A 335 -29.88 19.34 14.22
CA ALA A 335 -30.67 19.39 15.43
C ALA A 335 -30.98 20.82 15.86
N ASN A 336 -30.01 21.71 15.84
CA ASN A 336 -30.19 23.12 16.18
C ASN A 336 -31.14 23.85 15.19
N LEU A 337 -30.92 23.64 13.89
CA LEU A 337 -31.74 24.22 12.85
C LEU A 337 -33.21 23.71 12.91
N MET A 338 -33.38 22.42 13.18
CA MET A 338 -34.68 21.79 13.33
C MET A 338 -35.42 22.29 14.57
N THR A 339 -34.72 22.44 15.69
CA THR A 339 -35.27 22.97 16.93
C THR A 339 -35.71 24.44 16.74
N ALA A 340 -34.90 25.26 16.09
CA ALA A 340 -35.24 26.66 15.79
C ALA A 340 -36.43 26.73 14.85
N ALA A 341 -36.48 25.93 13.79
CA ALA A 341 -37.61 25.92 12.85
C ALA A 341 -38.92 25.45 13.52
N THR A 342 -38.87 24.49 14.44
CA THR A 342 -40.04 24.01 15.18
C THR A 342 -40.52 25.02 16.21
N ALA A 343 -39.60 25.75 16.87
CA ALA A 343 -39.99 26.80 17.83
C ALA A 343 -40.74 27.95 17.17
N GLU A 344 -40.35 28.40 16.00
CA GLU A 344 -41.05 29.46 15.24
C GLU A 344 -42.43 29.04 14.76
N ARG A 345 -42.61 27.75 14.48
CA ARG A 345 -43.92 27.19 14.03
C ARG A 345 -44.75 26.60 15.18
N SER A 346 -44.37 26.92 16.43
CA SER A 346 -45.04 26.39 17.63
C SER A 346 -46.55 26.67 17.66
N SER A 347 -46.99 27.86 17.22
CA SER A 347 -48.41 28.23 17.14
C SER A 347 -49.18 27.39 16.11
N GLU A 348 -48.61 27.11 14.95
CA GLU A 348 -49.22 26.22 13.93
C GLU A 348 -49.33 24.78 14.44
N ILE A 349 -48.26 24.29 15.10
CA ILE A 349 -48.23 22.96 15.70
C ILE A 349 -49.26 22.86 16.83
N ALA A 350 -49.36 23.88 17.70
CA ALA A 350 -50.34 23.94 18.77
C ALA A 350 -51.78 23.95 18.24
N LEU A 351 -52.06 24.73 17.17
CA LEU A 351 -53.35 24.74 16.51
C LEU A 351 -53.74 23.38 15.94
N ARG A 352 -52.82 22.68 15.29
CA ARG A 352 -53.06 21.32 14.76
C ARG A 352 -53.37 20.33 15.89
N LYS A 353 -52.67 20.40 17.02
CA LYS A 353 -52.98 19.60 18.20
C LYS A 353 -54.33 19.95 18.82
N ALA A 354 -54.71 21.24 18.85
CA ALA A 354 -55.99 21.68 19.35
C ALA A 354 -57.18 21.18 18.51
N ILE A 355 -57.02 21.01 17.20
CA ILE A 355 -58.01 20.44 16.27
C ILE A 355 -58.06 18.90 16.34
N GLY A 356 -57.18 18.26 17.14
CA GLY A 356 -57.22 16.80 17.39
C GLY A 356 -56.09 15.99 16.72
N ALA A 357 -55.07 16.64 16.16
CA ALA A 357 -53.90 15.90 15.61
C ALA A 357 -53.12 15.20 16.73
N THR A 358 -52.85 13.93 16.54
CA THR A 358 -52.05 13.13 17.48
C THR A 358 -50.57 13.53 17.42
N ASN A 359 -49.85 13.33 18.53
CA ASN A 359 -48.44 13.60 18.60
C ASN A 359 -47.65 12.84 17.50
N SER A 360 -48.06 11.61 17.16
CA SER A 360 -47.46 10.79 16.15
C SER A 360 -47.64 11.32 14.72
N GLU A 361 -48.80 11.95 14.44
CA GLU A 361 -49.04 12.55 13.11
C GLU A 361 -48.21 13.81 12.89
N VAL A 362 -48.15 14.67 13.90
CA VAL A 362 -47.28 15.86 13.87
C VAL A 362 -45.81 15.44 13.71
N MET A 363 -45.39 14.44 14.45
CA MET A 363 -44.03 13.90 14.40
C MET A 363 -43.67 13.34 13.00
N ARG A 364 -44.56 12.50 12.43
CA ARG A 364 -44.36 11.95 11.08
C ARG A 364 -44.26 13.04 10.02
N PHE A 365 -45.08 14.09 10.16
CA PHE A 365 -45.06 15.20 9.22
C PHE A 365 -43.70 15.94 9.25
N ILE A 366 -43.22 16.29 10.44
CA ILE A 366 -41.94 17.02 10.61
C ILE A 366 -40.76 16.14 10.17
N LEU A 367 -40.77 14.84 10.52
CA LEU A 367 -39.76 13.89 10.06
C LEU A 367 -39.78 13.76 8.54
N ALA A 368 -40.93 13.63 7.90
CA ALA A 368 -41.04 13.53 6.44
C ALA A 368 -40.53 14.79 5.72
N GLU A 369 -40.86 15.97 6.28
CA GLU A 369 -40.39 17.26 5.78
C GLU A 369 -38.84 17.35 5.88
N THR A 370 -38.28 17.07 7.04
CA THR A 370 -36.83 17.07 7.25
C THR A 370 -36.14 16.03 6.40
N ALA A 371 -36.65 14.80 6.35
CA ALA A 371 -36.10 13.73 5.55
C ALA A 371 -36.02 14.07 4.05
N SER A 372 -37.06 14.75 3.51
CA SER A 372 -37.08 15.16 2.11
C SER A 372 -35.97 16.19 1.80
N ILE A 373 -35.73 17.18 2.68
CA ILE A 373 -34.70 18.18 2.53
C ILE A 373 -33.32 17.53 2.64
N CYS A 374 -33.13 16.65 3.64
CA CYS A 374 -31.87 15.93 3.86
C CYS A 374 -31.58 14.97 2.72
N LEU A 375 -32.57 14.30 2.14
CA LEU A 375 -32.42 13.42 1.00
C LEU A 375 -31.90 14.17 -0.23
N LEU A 376 -32.51 15.33 -0.54
CA LEU A 376 -32.04 16.18 -1.63
C LEU A 376 -30.60 16.67 -1.40
N GLY A 377 -30.30 17.13 -0.19
CA GLY A 377 -28.95 17.52 0.21
C GLY A 377 -27.96 16.37 0.10
N ALA A 378 -28.32 15.15 0.51
CA ALA A 378 -27.49 13.96 0.43
C ALA A 378 -27.19 13.54 -1.02
N VAL A 379 -28.20 13.53 -1.89
CA VAL A 379 -28.01 13.16 -3.31
C VAL A 379 -27.09 14.15 -4.02
N VAL A 380 -27.33 15.45 -3.87
CA VAL A 380 -26.50 16.48 -4.48
C VAL A 380 -25.10 16.45 -3.86
N GLY A 381 -25.00 16.28 -2.53
CA GLY A 381 -23.74 16.18 -1.80
C GLY A 381 -22.91 14.95 -2.20
N ALA A 382 -23.55 13.80 -2.40
CA ALA A 382 -22.87 12.62 -2.92
C ALA A 382 -22.31 12.84 -4.33
N GLY A 383 -23.09 13.50 -5.21
CA GLY A 383 -22.62 13.89 -6.55
C GLY A 383 -21.41 14.84 -6.50
N LEU A 384 -21.47 15.89 -5.67
CA LEU A 384 -20.33 16.79 -5.46
C LEU A 384 -19.15 16.06 -4.80
N GLY A 385 -19.40 15.15 -3.88
CA GLY A 385 -18.38 14.33 -3.24
C GLY A 385 -17.58 13.47 -4.22
N THR A 386 -18.25 12.92 -5.24
CA THR A 386 -17.56 12.19 -6.31
C THR A 386 -16.65 13.11 -7.15
N LEU A 387 -17.11 14.32 -7.45
CA LEU A 387 -16.31 15.30 -8.19
C LEU A 387 -15.08 15.75 -7.37
N VAL A 388 -15.26 16.01 -6.08
CA VAL A 388 -14.15 16.36 -5.18
C VAL A 388 -13.16 15.21 -5.07
N ALA A 389 -13.63 13.97 -4.90
CA ALA A 389 -12.77 12.79 -4.84
C ALA A 389 -11.96 12.61 -6.13
N GLN A 390 -12.60 12.75 -7.30
CA GLN A 390 -11.89 12.70 -8.58
C GLN A 390 -10.86 13.81 -8.74
N GLY A 391 -11.17 15.04 -8.24
CA GLY A 391 -10.23 16.15 -8.19
C GLY A 391 -8.99 15.81 -7.35
N ILE A 392 -9.19 15.28 -6.14
CA ILE A 392 -8.11 14.82 -5.25
C ILE A 392 -7.30 13.70 -5.93
N GLY A 393 -7.98 12.72 -6.53
CA GLY A 393 -7.33 11.60 -7.22
C GLY A 393 -6.40 12.05 -8.34
N ARG A 394 -6.84 13.01 -9.15
CA ARG A 394 -6.03 13.53 -10.26
C ARG A 394 -4.85 14.40 -9.80
N VAL A 395 -5.08 15.24 -8.79
CA VAL A 395 -4.04 16.19 -8.30
C VAL A 395 -3.01 15.50 -7.41
N VAL A 396 -3.44 14.59 -6.53
CA VAL A 396 -2.55 13.97 -5.54
C VAL A 396 -1.98 12.65 -6.03
N PHE A 397 -2.80 11.82 -6.70
CA PHE A 397 -2.42 10.46 -7.10
C PHE A 397 -2.21 10.29 -8.61
N SER A 398 -2.34 11.37 -9.41
CA SER A 398 -2.24 11.35 -10.88
C SER A 398 -3.14 10.28 -11.54
N ALA A 399 -4.14 9.77 -10.83
CA ALA A 399 -5.05 8.72 -11.26
C ALA A 399 -6.51 9.05 -10.90
N GLY A 400 -7.46 8.62 -11.73
CA GLY A 400 -8.89 8.76 -11.41
C GLY A 400 -9.31 7.82 -10.28
N ILE A 401 -10.18 8.28 -9.38
CA ILE A 401 -10.75 7.47 -8.30
C ILE A 401 -11.98 6.73 -8.84
N VAL A 402 -12.00 5.40 -8.69
CA VAL A 402 -13.14 4.56 -9.04
C VAL A 402 -14.07 4.44 -7.83
N MET A 403 -15.25 5.06 -7.93
CA MET A 403 -16.23 5.03 -6.85
C MET A 403 -16.99 3.69 -6.82
N ARG A 404 -16.86 2.96 -5.72
CA ARG A 404 -17.63 1.72 -5.50
C ARG A 404 -19.07 2.06 -5.09
N PRO A 405 -20.09 1.35 -5.61
CA PRO A 405 -21.48 1.54 -5.23
C PRO A 405 -21.72 1.41 -3.71
N MET A 406 -20.93 0.59 -3.04
CA MET A 406 -20.96 0.38 -1.59
C MET A 406 -20.76 1.68 -0.79
N VAL A 407 -19.93 2.61 -1.28
CA VAL A 407 -19.68 3.90 -0.63
C VAL A 407 -20.96 4.72 -0.53
N PHE A 408 -21.76 4.76 -1.61
CA PHE A 408 -23.03 5.49 -1.61
C PHE A 408 -24.05 4.90 -0.64
N VAL A 409 -24.13 3.57 -0.57
CA VAL A 409 -25.00 2.89 0.40
C VAL A 409 -24.58 3.20 1.83
N LEU A 410 -23.29 3.10 2.12
CA LEU A 410 -22.73 3.38 3.45
C LEU A 410 -22.99 4.83 3.87
N VAL A 411 -22.71 5.80 2.98
CA VAL A 411 -22.97 7.24 3.22
C VAL A 411 -24.45 7.49 3.43
N ALA A 412 -25.34 6.88 2.63
CA ALA A 412 -26.77 7.03 2.78
C ALA A 412 -27.26 6.52 4.15
N VAL A 413 -26.77 5.36 4.60
CA VAL A 413 -27.11 4.81 5.94
C VAL A 413 -26.59 5.71 7.05
N LEU A 414 -25.35 6.18 6.96
CA LEU A 414 -24.74 7.06 7.96
C LEU A 414 -25.48 8.41 8.06
N LEU A 415 -25.85 9.00 6.92
CA LEU A 415 -26.62 10.23 6.88
C LEU A 415 -28.05 10.03 7.41
N ALA A 416 -28.71 8.92 7.07
CA ALA A 416 -30.02 8.59 7.62
C ALA A 416 -29.97 8.46 9.14
N LEU A 417 -28.95 7.78 9.68
CA LEU A 417 -28.72 7.67 11.12
C LEU A 417 -28.48 9.05 11.76
N THR A 418 -27.66 9.89 11.14
CA THR A 418 -27.35 11.26 11.57
C THR A 418 -28.62 12.10 11.68
N VAL A 419 -29.47 12.07 10.65
CA VAL A 419 -30.73 12.80 10.62
C VAL A 419 -31.72 12.26 11.67
N LEU A 420 -31.74 10.94 11.87
CA LEU A 420 -32.57 10.29 12.87
C LEU A 420 -32.17 10.71 14.30
N VAL A 421 -30.88 10.72 14.60
CA VAL A 421 -30.34 11.18 15.89
C VAL A 421 -30.64 12.68 16.10
N ALA A 422 -30.41 13.51 15.09
CA ALA A 422 -30.70 14.95 15.13
C ALA A 422 -32.19 15.22 15.41
N SER A 423 -33.09 14.42 14.83
CA SER A 423 -34.52 14.55 14.98
C SER A 423 -35.04 14.29 16.40
N VAL A 424 -34.31 13.45 17.18
CA VAL A 424 -34.74 13.12 18.57
C VAL A 424 -34.81 14.37 19.45
N SER A 425 -33.85 15.31 19.29
CA SER A 425 -33.86 16.57 20.06
C SER A 425 -35.06 17.43 19.77
N ALA A 426 -35.40 17.63 18.50
CA ALA A 426 -36.59 18.41 18.09
C ALA A 426 -37.91 17.73 18.48
N LEU A 427 -37.94 16.38 18.39
CA LEU A 427 -39.12 15.61 18.84
C LEU A 427 -39.39 15.79 20.32
N ARG A 428 -38.39 15.75 21.18
CA ARG A 428 -38.54 15.96 22.63
C ARG A 428 -39.12 17.36 22.91
N SER A 429 -38.68 18.39 22.18
CA SER A 429 -39.23 19.74 22.30
C SER A 429 -40.74 19.82 21.96
N ILE A 430 -41.15 19.10 20.89
CA ILE A 430 -42.57 19.08 20.45
C ILE A 430 -43.47 18.28 21.41
N LEU A 431 -42.98 17.17 21.96
CA LEU A 431 -43.73 16.35 22.89
C LEU A 431 -44.03 17.08 24.22
N ASN A 432 -43.09 17.90 24.67
CA ASN A 432 -43.22 18.66 25.91
C ASN A 432 -44.06 19.97 25.74
N MET A 433 -44.45 20.31 24.52
CA MET A 433 -45.17 21.53 24.22
C MET A 433 -46.65 21.38 24.62
N LYS A 434 -47.12 22.22 25.55
CA LYS A 434 -48.54 22.30 25.98
C LYS A 434 -49.29 23.29 25.09
N PRO A 435 -50.33 22.86 24.33
CA PRO A 435 -51.03 23.73 23.37
C PRO A 435 -51.63 24.96 24.02
N ALA A 436 -52.15 24.87 25.26
CA ALA A 436 -52.78 25.95 25.97
C ALA A 436 -51.82 27.08 26.34
N GLU A 437 -50.55 26.78 26.71
CA GLU A 437 -49.54 27.79 27.07
C GLU A 437 -49.04 28.54 25.82
N VAL A 438 -48.90 27.85 24.71
CA VAL A 438 -48.39 28.43 23.44
C VAL A 438 -49.45 29.36 22.79
N LEU A 439 -50.74 29.01 22.89
CA LEU A 439 -51.84 29.81 22.31
C LEU A 439 -52.14 31.05 23.15
N HIS A 440 -51.82 31.08 24.45
CA HIS A 440 -51.98 32.24 25.31
C HIS A 440 -50.77 33.19 25.38
N GLY A 441 -49.77 32.95 24.56
CA GLY A 441 -48.65 33.89 24.39
C GLY A 441 -47.68 33.95 25.58
N ARG A 442 -47.56 32.88 26.36
CA ARG A 442 -46.56 32.69 27.43
C ARG A 442 -45.51 31.64 27.08
#